data_35c2168cee80e8dd1638bdd9d2be6930
#
_entry.id   35c2168cee80e8dd1638bdd9d2be6930
#
_cell.length_a   1.000
_cell.length_b   1.000
_cell.length_c   1.000
_cell.angle_alpha   90.00
_cell.angle_beta   90.00
_cell.angle_gamma   90.00
#
_symmetry.space_group_name_H-M   'P 1'
#
loop_
_entity.id
_entity.type
_entity.pdbx_description
1 polymer ?
#
loop_
_entity_poly.entity_id
_entity_poly.type
_entity_poly.pdbx_seq_one_letter_code
_entity_poly.pdbx_strand_id
1 'polypeptide(L)'
;MALAGLCIASPSYGHHAFSAEYDVDLVLEVTGVVTKVEWTNPHVRFYVDVADENGSVTNWDFELQSVNTLTRAGWTRHALQYGDVVTVVGYRARNGSNRANARGSVTKADGTTLFAGDAGADGQ
;
A
#
# COMPACT_ATOMS: atom_id res chain seq x y z
N MET A 1 32.90 -19.18 34.60
CA MET A 1 32.63 -17.93 33.85
C MET A 1 31.42 -18.15 32.99
N ALA A 2 30.27 -17.58 33.34
CA ALA A 2 29.08 -17.63 32.53
C ALA A 2 29.09 -16.43 31.58
N LEU A 3 29.12 -16.72 30.28
CA LEU A 3 28.98 -15.69 29.23
C LEU A 3 27.47 -15.39 29.09
N ALA A 4 27.03 -14.27 29.67
CA ALA A 4 25.69 -13.81 29.48
C ALA A 4 25.56 -13.26 28.05
N GLY A 5 24.90 -14.03 27.18
CA GLY A 5 24.55 -13.58 25.83
C GLY A 5 23.54 -12.44 25.91
N LEU A 6 23.97 -11.25 25.57
CA LEU A 6 23.09 -10.09 25.44
C LEU A 6 22.28 -10.25 24.16
N CYS A 7 21.04 -10.77 24.28
CA CYS A 7 20.08 -10.74 23.18
C CYS A 7 19.67 -9.29 22.93
N ILE A 8 20.25 -8.66 21.94
CA ILE A 8 19.78 -7.35 21.44
C ILE A 8 18.53 -7.62 20.62
N ALA A 9 17.38 -7.39 21.22
CA ALA A 9 16.13 -7.38 20.47
C ALA A 9 16.13 -6.15 19.56
N SER A 10 16.30 -6.37 18.27
CA SER A 10 16.17 -5.30 17.29
C SER A 10 14.71 -4.83 17.25
N PRO A 11 14.42 -3.55 17.48
CA PRO A 11 13.06 -3.06 17.38
C PRO A 11 12.56 -3.25 15.95
N SER A 12 11.30 -3.67 15.82
CA SER A 12 10.65 -3.84 14.53
C SER A 12 10.36 -2.47 13.92
N TYR A 13 11.29 -1.92 13.15
CA TYR A 13 11.14 -0.63 12.49
C TYR A 13 9.93 -0.58 11.53
N GLY A 14 9.50 -1.71 10.97
CA GLY A 14 8.40 -1.77 10.01
C GLY A 14 7.06 -1.33 10.59
N HIS A 15 6.68 -1.77 11.79
CA HIS A 15 5.42 -1.38 12.43
C HIS A 15 5.42 0.07 12.89
N HIS A 16 6.52 0.56 13.44
CA HIS A 16 6.65 1.94 13.87
C HIS A 16 6.64 2.90 12.68
N ALA A 17 7.32 2.56 11.59
CA ALA A 17 7.30 3.38 10.37
C ALA A 17 5.90 3.46 9.75
N PHE A 18 5.16 2.35 9.71
CA PHE A 18 3.80 2.32 9.18
C PHE A 18 2.86 3.19 10.01
N SER A 19 2.78 2.99 11.32
CA SER A 19 1.87 3.72 12.20
C SER A 19 2.26 5.19 12.37
N ALA A 20 3.51 5.56 12.11
CA ALA A 20 3.94 6.95 12.07
C ALA A 20 3.46 7.68 10.82
N GLU A 21 3.36 6.98 9.69
CA GLU A 21 3.01 7.56 8.39
C GLU A 21 1.51 7.48 8.09
N TYR A 22 0.86 6.36 8.43
CA TYR A 22 -0.54 6.09 8.09
C TYR A 22 -1.42 5.92 9.33
N ASP A 23 -2.66 6.37 9.22
CA ASP A 23 -3.64 6.29 10.29
C ASP A 23 -4.64 5.16 10.01
N VAL A 24 -4.58 4.10 10.81
CA VAL A 24 -5.48 2.94 10.66
C VAL A 24 -6.93 3.26 10.97
N ASP A 25 -7.21 4.38 11.64
CA ASP A 25 -8.57 4.84 11.90
C ASP A 25 -9.15 5.66 10.74
N LEU A 26 -8.32 6.05 9.77
CA LEU A 26 -8.73 6.80 8.59
C LEU A 26 -8.73 5.89 7.36
N VAL A 27 -9.76 5.06 7.27
CA VAL A 27 -9.96 4.19 6.11
C VAL A 27 -10.36 5.03 4.90
N LEU A 28 -9.70 4.78 3.79
CA LEU A 28 -9.98 5.40 2.50
C LEU A 28 -10.47 4.34 1.54
N GLU A 29 -11.57 4.62 0.84
CA GLU A 29 -12.03 3.83 -0.30
C GLU A 29 -12.28 4.78 -1.46
N VAL A 30 -11.56 4.59 -2.55
CA VAL A 30 -11.69 5.42 -3.76
C VAL A 30 -11.69 4.57 -5.01
N THR A 31 -12.39 5.06 -6.02
CA THR A 31 -12.40 4.46 -7.36
C THR A 31 -11.88 5.47 -8.36
N GLY A 32 -11.00 5.04 -9.23
CA GLY A 32 -10.41 5.92 -10.24
C GLY A 32 -9.56 5.16 -11.24
N VAL A 33 -8.77 5.91 -11.98
CA VAL A 33 -7.97 5.39 -13.10
C VAL A 33 -6.49 5.43 -12.74
N VAL A 34 -5.80 4.31 -12.92
CA VAL A 34 -4.35 4.22 -12.70
C VAL A 34 -3.62 5.08 -13.72
N THR A 35 -2.80 5.99 -13.25
CA THR A 35 -2.01 6.91 -14.09
C THR A 35 -0.53 6.58 -14.13
N LYS A 36 -0.04 5.83 -13.14
CA LYS A 36 1.38 5.45 -13.05
C LYS A 36 1.54 4.26 -12.14
N VAL A 37 2.49 3.40 -12.44
CA VAL A 37 2.94 2.30 -11.57
C VAL A 37 4.46 2.36 -11.45
N GLU A 38 4.95 2.40 -10.23
CA GLU A 38 6.38 2.32 -9.92
C GLU A 38 6.66 0.97 -9.25
N TRP A 39 7.06 0.01 -10.06
CA TRP A 39 7.39 -1.35 -9.60
C TRP A 39 8.84 -1.41 -9.14
N THR A 40 9.12 -0.85 -7.98
CA THR A 40 10.47 -0.71 -7.42
C THR A 40 10.50 -0.94 -5.92
N ASN A 41 11.68 -1.29 -5.40
CA ASN A 41 11.94 -1.33 -3.97
C ASN A 41 12.34 0.08 -3.45
N PRO A 42 12.15 0.38 -2.16
CA PRO A 42 11.72 -0.53 -1.07
C PRO A 42 10.23 -0.85 -1.09
N HIS A 43 9.39 0.01 -1.66
CA HIS A 43 7.96 -0.20 -1.77
C HIS A 43 7.48 0.14 -3.18
N VAL A 44 6.61 -0.72 -3.70
CA VAL A 44 5.88 -0.47 -4.94
C VAL A 44 4.88 0.66 -4.69
N ARG A 45 4.71 1.55 -5.66
CA ARG A 45 3.73 2.64 -5.63
C ARG A 45 2.91 2.63 -6.90
N PHE A 46 1.68 3.09 -6.78
CA PHE A 46 0.86 3.41 -7.94
C PHE A 46 0.01 4.63 -7.67
N TYR A 47 -0.40 5.29 -8.74
CA TYR A 47 -1.10 6.57 -8.69
C TYR A 47 -2.44 6.43 -9.37
N VAL A 48 -3.46 7.03 -8.77
CA VAL A 48 -4.85 6.92 -9.25
C VAL A 48 -5.47 8.31 -9.31
N ASP A 49 -6.01 8.66 -10.46
CA ASP A 49 -6.85 9.85 -10.61
C ASP A 49 -8.28 9.52 -10.18
N VAL A 50 -8.75 10.24 -9.17
CA VAL A 50 -10.09 10.07 -8.60
C VAL A 50 -10.87 11.36 -8.81
N ALA A 51 -11.99 11.28 -9.52
CA ALA A 51 -12.90 12.39 -9.70
C ALA A 51 -13.92 12.44 -8.55
N ASP A 52 -14.19 13.62 -8.03
CA ASP A 52 -15.28 13.85 -7.09
C ASP A 52 -16.60 14.11 -7.82
N GLU A 53 -17.67 14.36 -7.05
CA GLU A 53 -19.02 14.62 -7.60
C GLU A 53 -19.08 15.85 -8.51
N ASN A 54 -18.16 16.81 -8.33
CA ASN A 54 -18.08 18.03 -9.13
C ASN A 54 -17.16 17.89 -10.34
N GLY A 55 -16.57 16.71 -10.55
CA GLY A 55 -15.62 16.46 -11.61
C GLY A 55 -14.19 16.93 -11.31
N SER A 56 -13.91 17.44 -10.11
CA SER A 56 -12.54 17.76 -9.69
C SER A 56 -11.74 16.46 -9.48
N VAL A 57 -10.53 16.44 -10.01
CA VAL A 57 -9.68 15.24 -9.97
C VAL A 57 -8.60 15.41 -8.92
N THR A 58 -8.46 14.42 -8.06
CA THR A 58 -7.33 14.30 -7.12
C THR A 58 -6.49 13.12 -7.52
N ASN A 59 -5.19 13.32 -7.67
CA ASN A 59 -4.25 12.21 -7.90
C ASN A 59 -3.79 11.66 -6.54
N TRP A 60 -4.06 10.39 -6.30
CA TRP A 60 -3.69 9.68 -5.09
C TRP A 60 -2.41 8.87 -5.30
N ASP A 61 -1.49 8.98 -4.36
CA ASP A 61 -0.26 8.18 -4.28
C ASP A 61 -0.49 7.02 -3.30
N PHE A 62 -0.55 5.80 -3.82
CA PHE A 62 -0.74 4.59 -3.02
C PHE A 62 0.56 3.83 -2.86
N GLU A 63 0.91 3.55 -1.63
CA GLU A 63 2.03 2.69 -1.28
C GLU A 63 1.56 1.24 -1.08
N LEU A 64 2.29 0.32 -1.68
CA LEU A 64 2.16 -1.12 -1.47
C LEU A 64 3.35 -1.65 -0.67
N GLN A 65 3.57 -2.95 -0.72
CA GLN A 65 4.70 -3.64 -0.12
C GLN A 65 5.92 -3.61 -1.04
N SER A 66 6.98 -4.32 -0.63
CA SER A 66 8.14 -4.54 -1.48
C SER A 66 7.79 -5.44 -2.68
N VAL A 67 8.60 -5.36 -3.72
CA VAL A 67 8.47 -6.22 -4.91
C VAL A 67 8.41 -7.70 -4.51
N ASN A 68 9.28 -8.15 -3.62
CA ASN A 68 9.32 -9.55 -3.20
C ASN A 68 8.05 -9.98 -2.45
N THR A 69 7.55 -9.15 -1.56
CA THR A 69 6.32 -9.44 -0.81
C THR A 69 5.12 -9.54 -1.75
N LEU A 70 5.00 -8.62 -2.68
CA LEU A 70 3.90 -8.62 -3.66
C LEU A 70 4.01 -9.83 -4.61
N THR A 71 5.20 -10.17 -5.07
CA THR A 71 5.42 -11.36 -5.93
C THR A 71 4.98 -12.64 -5.22
N ARG A 72 5.30 -12.77 -3.94
CA ARG A 72 4.84 -13.92 -3.14
C ARG A 72 3.32 -13.94 -2.94
N ALA A 73 2.69 -12.76 -2.93
CA ALA A 73 1.23 -12.63 -2.83
C ALA A 73 0.53 -12.82 -4.19
N GLY A 74 1.25 -13.12 -5.25
CA GLY A 74 0.69 -13.39 -6.57
C GLY A 74 0.70 -12.21 -7.53
N TRP A 75 1.25 -11.06 -7.13
CA TRP A 75 1.38 -9.92 -8.04
C TRP A 75 2.50 -10.14 -9.06
N THR A 76 2.31 -9.55 -10.22
CA THR A 76 3.36 -9.34 -11.21
C THR A 76 3.52 -7.85 -11.46
N ARG A 77 4.60 -7.45 -12.11
CA ARG A 77 4.81 -6.05 -12.50
C ARG A 77 3.73 -5.52 -13.44
N HIS A 78 2.94 -6.40 -14.04
CA HIS A 78 1.85 -6.05 -14.96
C HIS A 78 0.46 -6.20 -14.34
N ALA A 79 0.38 -6.52 -13.04
CA ALA A 79 -0.90 -6.70 -12.35
C ALA A 79 -1.77 -5.44 -12.40
N LEU A 80 -1.15 -4.27 -12.27
CA LEU A 80 -1.77 -2.98 -12.52
C LEU A 80 -1.08 -2.31 -13.70
N GLN A 81 -1.87 -1.67 -14.54
CA GLN A 81 -1.38 -0.96 -15.72
C GLN A 81 -2.04 0.42 -15.83
N TYR A 82 -1.36 1.32 -16.49
CA TYR A 82 -1.92 2.61 -16.87
C TYR A 82 -3.28 2.42 -17.56
N GLY A 83 -4.27 3.19 -17.12
CA GLY A 83 -5.61 3.14 -17.66
C GLY A 83 -6.55 2.14 -16.99
N ASP A 84 -6.05 1.28 -16.10
CA ASP A 84 -6.91 0.39 -15.32
C ASP A 84 -7.83 1.20 -14.41
N VAL A 85 -9.12 0.84 -14.41
CA VAL A 85 -10.06 1.34 -13.39
C VAL A 85 -9.97 0.45 -12.17
N VAL A 86 -9.72 1.05 -11.02
CA VAL A 86 -9.54 0.33 -9.77
C VAL A 86 -10.31 0.96 -8.63
N THR A 87 -10.75 0.12 -7.69
CA THR A 87 -11.22 0.55 -6.37
C THR A 87 -10.17 0.16 -5.35
N VAL A 88 -9.67 1.14 -4.61
CA VAL A 88 -8.60 0.95 -3.63
C VAL A 88 -9.14 1.19 -2.24
N VAL A 89 -8.88 0.25 -1.34
CA VAL A 89 -9.16 0.37 0.08
C VAL A 89 -7.83 0.40 0.83
N GLY A 90 -7.66 1.37 1.69
CA GLY A 90 -6.43 1.51 2.46
C GLY A 90 -6.55 2.54 3.57
N TYR A 91 -5.42 3.04 4.04
CA TYR A 91 -5.34 3.99 5.14
C TYR A 91 -4.65 5.27 4.71
N ARG A 92 -5.24 6.41 5.09
CA ARG A 92 -4.70 7.73 4.74
C ARG A 92 -3.42 8.06 5.50
N ALA A 93 -2.58 8.87 4.87
CA ALA A 93 -1.44 9.45 5.54
C ALA A 93 -1.89 10.41 6.67
N ARG A 94 -1.20 10.34 7.81
CA ARG A 94 -1.50 11.18 8.98
C ARG A 94 -1.31 12.66 8.72
N ASN A 95 -0.41 13.01 7.81
CA ASN A 95 -0.11 14.42 7.50
C ASN A 95 -1.16 15.11 6.62
N GLY A 96 -2.24 14.41 6.25
CA GLY A 96 -3.32 14.96 5.44
C GLY A 96 -3.01 15.08 3.95
N SER A 97 -1.86 14.63 3.48
CA SER A 97 -1.53 14.62 2.06
C SER A 97 -2.40 13.61 1.29
N ASN A 98 -2.39 13.71 -0.05
CA ASN A 98 -3.10 12.78 -0.93
C ASN A 98 -2.30 11.49 -1.12
N ARG A 99 -1.90 10.90 -0.02
CA ARG A 99 -1.19 9.64 0.08
C ARG A 99 -1.94 8.68 0.99
N ALA A 100 -1.90 7.41 0.60
CA ALA A 100 -2.43 6.33 1.41
C ALA A 100 -1.61 5.07 1.14
N ASN A 101 -1.79 4.05 1.96
CA ASN A 101 -1.36 2.72 1.56
C ASN A 101 -2.56 1.93 1.03
N ALA A 102 -2.30 0.90 0.26
CA ALA A 102 -3.33 0.05 -0.33
C ALA A 102 -3.39 -1.32 0.35
N ARG A 103 -3.20 -1.37 1.66
CA ARG A 103 -3.19 -2.64 2.42
C ARG A 103 -4.54 -3.33 2.54
N GLY A 104 -5.63 -2.63 2.32
CA GLY A 104 -6.95 -3.24 2.30
C GLY A 104 -7.11 -4.13 1.07
N SER A 105 -7.29 -3.52 -0.08
CA SER A 105 -7.43 -4.25 -1.34
C SER A 105 -7.32 -3.32 -2.53
N VAL A 106 -7.02 -3.90 -3.69
CA VAL A 106 -7.12 -3.24 -4.99
C VAL A 106 -8.00 -4.12 -5.87
N THR A 107 -9.17 -3.63 -6.24
CA THR A 107 -10.12 -4.36 -7.08
C THR A 107 -10.17 -3.72 -8.46
N LYS A 108 -9.94 -4.52 -9.49
CA LYS A 108 -10.01 -4.07 -10.88
C LYS A 108 -11.46 -4.11 -11.39
N ALA A 109 -11.73 -3.40 -12.49
CA ALA A 109 -13.07 -3.33 -13.09
C ALA A 109 -13.62 -4.68 -13.53
N ASP A 110 -12.76 -5.65 -13.84
CA ASP A 110 -13.16 -7.03 -14.20
C ASP A 110 -13.54 -7.90 -12.98
N GLY A 111 -13.49 -7.33 -11.77
CA GLY A 111 -13.78 -8.02 -10.52
C GLY A 111 -12.58 -8.71 -9.87
N THR A 112 -11.43 -8.70 -10.52
CA THR A 112 -10.20 -9.25 -9.94
C THR A 112 -9.79 -8.42 -8.73
N THR A 113 -9.63 -9.05 -7.58
CA THR A 113 -9.15 -8.41 -6.35
C THR A 113 -7.72 -8.83 -6.07
N LEU A 114 -6.87 -7.83 -5.87
CA LEU A 114 -5.48 -8.02 -5.52
C LEU A 114 -5.28 -7.59 -4.06
N PHE A 115 -4.67 -8.45 -3.26
CA PHE A 115 -4.32 -8.14 -1.88
C PHE A 115 -2.82 -7.91 -1.79
N ALA A 116 -2.42 -6.82 -1.14
CA ALA A 116 -1.01 -6.47 -0.97
C ALA A 116 -0.24 -7.44 -0.05
N GLY A 117 -0.88 -8.53 0.32
CA GLY A 117 -0.42 -9.39 1.39
C GLY A 117 -0.66 -8.72 2.73
N ASP A 118 -1.17 -9.45 3.68
CA ASP A 118 -1.30 -8.92 5.03
C ASP A 118 0.08 -8.88 5.68
N ALA A 119 0.75 -7.76 5.51
CA ALA A 119 2.02 -7.54 6.19
C ALA A 119 1.88 -7.53 7.71
N GLY A 120 0.65 -7.38 8.18
CA GLY A 120 0.37 -7.51 9.61
C GLY A 120 0.52 -8.94 10.08
N ALA A 121 0.15 -9.91 9.26
CA ALA A 121 0.31 -11.31 9.60
C ALA A 121 1.77 -11.77 9.47
N ASP A 122 2.49 -11.20 8.53
CA ASP A 122 3.86 -11.62 8.18
C ASP A 122 4.92 -10.61 8.66
N GLY A 123 4.48 -9.52 9.22
CA GLY A 123 5.34 -8.46 9.77
C GLY A 123 6.05 -8.88 11.04
N GLN A 124 6.23 -10.13 11.12
CA GLN A 124 6.99 -10.74 12.20
C GLN A 124 8.44 -10.84 11.76
#